data_66c212bd841d475a2d6ea413944ea83b
#
_entry.id   66c212bd841d475a2d6ea413944ea83b
#
_cell.length_a   1.000
_cell.length_b   1.000
_cell.length_c   1.000
_cell.angle_alpha   90.00
_cell.angle_beta   90.00
_cell.angle_gamma   90.00
#
_symmetry.space_group_name_H-M   'P 1'
#
loop_
_entity.id
_entity.type
_entity.pdbx_description
1 polymer ?
#
loop_
_entity_poly.entity_id
_entity_poly.type
_entity_poly.pdbx_seq_one_letter_code
_entity_poly.pdbx_strand_id
1 'polypeptide(L)'
;MSKTASRRKPEKPSKLGKLPEWDLTDLYPGLHSPQIKSDLEQGDRDCEAFEQRFKGRLAALAAGEGGGRALAEAVKQYEAIDDRLGRLISYASLLYAGNTTDPLRAKFYGDVQERITAASLHMLFFTLELNRIPDEQLEAAMDDPALGHYRPWIEDVRKEKPYQLEDRVEELFHEKSVTGYSAWNRSFDETIAGMRFKVGGKPLAIESTLNLLQDADGKKRKAAAEALAKTFKENLRPFALITNTLAKDKEISDRWRGFKDVADSRHLANRVESEVVEALVSAVRAAYPKLSHRYYALKARWFGKKRLPHWDRNGPLPKVAQRTIPWTDARATVLTAYGAFSPRMAEVADRFFDRNWIDAPVRTGKQPGAFSHPTVPSAHPYVLLNYMGRPRDVMTLAHELGHGVHQVLAAPNGALMAPTPLTLAETASVFGEMLTFRKLLADTTDKKQRKAMLAAKVEDMINTVVRQIAFYTFERKVHGERRSGELTADKICELWMSVQSESLGPAIELKPGYETFWAYIPHFVHSPFYVYAYAFGDCLVNSLYAVYEKSAGGFAERYLAMLSAGGTKHHSELLAPFGLDARDPKFWDGGLNVIANLIDELEKMEVR
;
A
#
# COMPACT_ATOMS: atom_id res chain seq x y z
N MET A 1 9.20 -55.69 -16.95
CA MET A 1 10.35 -54.77 -16.79
C MET A 1 10.00 -53.77 -15.70
N SER A 2 10.58 -54.01 -14.52
CA SER A 2 10.34 -53.25 -13.28
C SER A 2 10.99 -51.89 -13.36
N LYS A 3 10.20 -50.81 -13.23
CA LYS A 3 10.73 -49.44 -13.09
C LYS A 3 11.08 -49.22 -11.63
N THR A 4 12.38 -49.17 -11.35
CA THR A 4 12.97 -48.80 -10.06
C THR A 4 12.53 -47.39 -9.66
N ALA A 5 11.78 -47.31 -8.58
CA ALA A 5 11.46 -46.04 -7.92
C ALA A 5 12.76 -45.45 -7.35
N SER A 6 13.18 -44.31 -7.90
CA SER A 6 14.29 -43.52 -7.37
C SER A 6 13.92 -43.01 -5.97
N ARG A 7 14.55 -43.58 -4.93
CA ARG A 7 14.51 -43.05 -3.57
C ARG A 7 15.13 -41.65 -3.57
N ARG A 8 14.30 -40.58 -3.45
CA ARG A 8 14.78 -39.23 -3.13
C ARG A 8 15.59 -39.30 -1.84
N LYS A 9 16.85 -38.85 -1.89
CA LYS A 9 17.65 -38.63 -0.68
C LYS A 9 16.91 -37.69 0.25
N PRO A 10 16.91 -37.90 1.58
CA PRO A 10 16.34 -36.95 2.51
C PRO A 10 17.06 -35.61 2.34
N GLU A 11 16.28 -34.55 2.02
CA GLU A 11 16.79 -33.18 1.99
C GLU A 11 17.36 -32.84 3.37
N LYS A 12 18.55 -32.24 3.39
CA LYS A 12 19.12 -31.72 4.64
C LYS A 12 18.10 -30.73 5.23
N PRO A 13 17.85 -30.78 6.56
CA PRO A 13 16.90 -29.87 7.19
C PRO A 13 17.28 -28.42 6.82
N SER A 14 16.31 -27.67 6.31
CA SER A 14 16.48 -26.26 5.96
C SER A 14 16.95 -25.49 7.20
N LYS A 15 17.94 -24.61 7.04
CA LYS A 15 18.38 -23.70 8.12
C LYS A 15 17.26 -22.78 8.62
N LEU A 16 16.15 -22.69 7.89
CA LEU A 16 14.98 -21.89 8.23
C LEU A 16 13.97 -22.64 9.11
N GLY A 17 14.11 -23.97 9.25
CA GLY A 17 13.09 -24.81 9.87
C GLY A 17 11.89 -25.07 8.92
N LYS A 18 10.78 -25.55 9.48
CA LYS A 18 9.54 -25.77 8.73
C LYS A 18 8.80 -24.42 8.60
N LEU A 19 8.62 -23.96 7.37
CA LEU A 19 7.83 -22.77 7.06
C LEU A 19 6.35 -23.15 6.90
N PRO A 20 5.40 -22.37 7.45
CA PRO A 20 3.98 -22.63 7.29
C PRO A 20 3.50 -22.30 5.87
N GLU A 21 2.51 -23.04 5.42
CA GLU A 21 1.69 -22.72 4.26
C GLU A 21 0.27 -22.45 4.76
N TRP A 22 -0.40 -21.48 4.19
CA TRP A 22 -1.77 -21.15 4.60
C TRP A 22 -2.77 -22.25 4.25
N ASP A 23 -3.81 -22.36 5.08
CA ASP A 23 -4.97 -23.20 4.85
C ASP A 23 -6.17 -22.32 4.49
N LEU A 24 -6.61 -22.38 3.23
CA LEU A 24 -7.74 -21.58 2.73
C LEU A 24 -9.10 -22.26 2.94
N THR A 25 -9.15 -23.42 3.61
CA THR A 25 -10.40 -24.19 3.79
C THR A 25 -11.44 -23.48 4.65
N ASP A 26 -11.03 -22.50 5.46
CA ASP A 26 -11.95 -21.61 6.19
C ASP A 26 -12.76 -20.68 5.25
N LEU A 27 -12.28 -20.46 4.02
CA LEU A 27 -13.03 -19.79 2.97
C LEU A 27 -13.84 -20.80 2.16
N TYR A 28 -13.16 -21.74 1.50
CA TYR A 28 -13.78 -22.83 0.74
C TYR A 28 -12.91 -24.08 0.75
N PRO A 29 -13.52 -25.28 0.82
CA PRO A 29 -12.77 -26.56 0.96
C PRO A 29 -11.87 -26.89 -0.22
N GLY A 30 -12.04 -26.25 -1.37
CA GLY A 30 -11.21 -26.47 -2.55
C GLY A 30 -11.80 -25.86 -3.82
N LEU A 31 -11.00 -25.79 -4.87
CA LEU A 31 -11.32 -25.17 -6.17
C LEU A 31 -12.64 -25.68 -6.80
N HIS A 32 -12.97 -26.95 -6.58
CA HIS A 32 -14.16 -27.61 -7.13
C HIS A 32 -15.31 -27.76 -6.11
N SER A 33 -15.25 -27.02 -5.01
CA SER A 33 -16.31 -27.07 -3.99
C SER A 33 -17.68 -26.70 -4.58
N PRO A 34 -18.72 -27.52 -4.36
CA PRO A 34 -20.09 -27.18 -4.76
C PRO A 34 -20.58 -25.87 -4.13
N GLN A 35 -20.05 -25.51 -2.96
CA GLN A 35 -20.38 -24.26 -2.26
C GLN A 35 -19.97 -23.03 -3.07
N ILE A 36 -18.83 -23.03 -3.76
CA ILE A 36 -18.41 -21.93 -4.62
C ILE A 36 -19.45 -21.68 -5.72
N LYS A 37 -19.91 -22.76 -6.39
CA LYS A 37 -20.94 -22.65 -7.42
C LYS A 37 -22.24 -22.10 -6.85
N SER A 38 -22.68 -22.62 -5.71
CA SER A 38 -23.90 -22.17 -5.02
C SER A 38 -23.81 -20.71 -4.62
N ASP A 39 -22.67 -20.27 -4.07
CA ASP A 39 -22.49 -18.89 -3.62
C ASP A 39 -22.39 -17.89 -4.78
N LEU A 40 -21.77 -18.29 -5.92
CA LEU A 40 -21.77 -17.50 -7.15
C LEU A 40 -23.19 -17.32 -7.70
N GLU A 41 -23.97 -18.41 -7.81
CA GLU A 41 -25.36 -18.36 -8.27
C GLU A 41 -26.26 -17.56 -7.32
N GLN A 42 -26.01 -17.64 -6.02
CA GLN A 42 -26.74 -16.84 -5.04
C GLN A 42 -26.35 -15.36 -5.12
N GLY A 43 -25.07 -15.05 -5.31
CA GLY A 43 -24.59 -13.68 -5.51
C GLY A 43 -25.27 -13.00 -6.71
N ASP A 44 -25.36 -13.69 -7.85
CA ASP A 44 -26.06 -13.16 -9.03
C ASP A 44 -27.53 -12.84 -8.69
N ARG A 45 -28.25 -13.83 -8.10
CA ARG A 45 -29.67 -13.65 -7.72
C ARG A 45 -29.85 -12.52 -6.71
N ASP A 46 -28.98 -12.42 -5.72
CA ASP A 46 -29.08 -11.38 -4.68
C ASP A 46 -28.86 -9.99 -5.28
N CYS A 47 -27.89 -9.81 -6.19
CA CYS A 47 -27.63 -8.56 -6.89
C CYS A 47 -28.82 -8.14 -7.78
N GLU A 48 -29.36 -9.06 -8.58
CA GLU A 48 -30.54 -8.79 -9.42
C GLU A 48 -31.78 -8.45 -8.58
N ALA A 49 -32.04 -9.21 -7.52
CA ALA A 49 -33.16 -8.95 -6.62
C ALA A 49 -33.01 -7.61 -5.88
N PHE A 50 -31.80 -7.26 -5.51
CA PHE A 50 -31.47 -5.97 -4.88
C PHE A 50 -31.79 -4.80 -5.83
N GLU A 51 -31.33 -4.89 -7.09
CA GLU A 51 -31.65 -3.89 -8.10
C GLU A 51 -33.17 -3.74 -8.31
N GLN A 52 -33.89 -4.87 -8.52
CA GLN A 52 -35.34 -4.87 -8.72
C GLN A 52 -36.09 -4.27 -7.54
N ARG A 53 -35.62 -4.49 -6.32
CA ARG A 53 -36.28 -4.02 -5.10
C ARG A 53 -36.06 -2.54 -4.83
N PHE A 54 -34.88 -2.03 -5.06
CA PHE A 54 -34.43 -0.72 -4.54
C PHE A 54 -34.16 0.34 -5.60
N LYS A 55 -33.80 -0.02 -6.83
CA LYS A 55 -33.46 0.95 -7.88
C LYS A 55 -34.62 1.91 -8.17
N GLY A 56 -34.33 3.21 -8.16
CA GLY A 56 -35.30 4.28 -8.35
C GLY A 56 -36.17 4.57 -7.13
N ARG A 57 -35.93 3.95 -5.98
CA ARG A 57 -36.82 4.02 -4.82
C ARG A 57 -36.18 4.56 -3.54
N LEU A 58 -34.86 4.76 -3.47
CA LEU A 58 -34.17 5.11 -2.21
C LEU A 58 -34.67 6.43 -1.62
N ALA A 59 -34.88 7.45 -2.44
CA ALA A 59 -35.40 8.74 -1.96
C ALA A 59 -36.84 8.61 -1.41
N ALA A 60 -37.70 7.83 -2.08
CA ALA A 60 -39.06 7.57 -1.60
C ALA A 60 -39.08 6.75 -0.30
N LEU A 61 -38.17 5.78 -0.18
CA LEU A 61 -38.00 5.00 1.06
C LEU A 61 -37.57 5.92 2.22
N ALA A 62 -36.59 6.78 2.01
CA ALA A 62 -36.11 7.70 3.05
C ALA A 62 -37.18 8.72 3.50
N ALA A 63 -38.09 9.12 2.61
CA ALA A 63 -39.18 10.06 2.90
C ALA A 63 -40.40 9.41 3.59
N GLY A 64 -40.53 8.09 3.52
CA GLY A 64 -41.70 7.37 4.04
C GLY A 64 -41.71 7.24 5.57
N GLU A 65 -42.85 6.88 6.15
CA GLU A 65 -42.94 6.51 7.55
C GLU A 65 -42.04 5.30 7.85
N GLY A 66 -41.16 5.42 8.87
CA GLY A 66 -40.13 4.42 9.14
C GLY A 66 -39.01 4.36 8.10
N GLY A 67 -38.79 5.45 7.33
CA GLY A 67 -37.84 5.53 6.24
C GLY A 67 -36.41 5.20 6.64
N GLY A 68 -35.98 5.60 7.83
CA GLY A 68 -34.67 5.24 8.38
C GLY A 68 -34.46 3.73 8.51
N ARG A 69 -35.45 3.00 9.02
CA ARG A 69 -35.40 1.54 9.12
C ARG A 69 -35.42 0.86 7.74
N ALA A 70 -36.27 1.36 6.81
CA ALA A 70 -36.33 0.81 5.47
C ALA A 70 -35.02 1.00 4.68
N LEU A 71 -34.39 2.16 4.82
CA LEU A 71 -33.09 2.44 4.22
C LEU A 71 -31.97 1.62 4.90
N ALA A 72 -32.01 1.45 6.23
CA ALA A 72 -31.07 0.59 6.96
C ALA A 72 -31.13 -0.87 6.48
N GLU A 73 -32.34 -1.38 6.20
CA GLU A 73 -32.49 -2.73 5.64
C GLU A 73 -31.86 -2.85 4.24
N ALA A 74 -31.95 -1.81 3.41
CA ALA A 74 -31.29 -1.77 2.12
C ALA A 74 -29.77 -1.76 2.26
N VAL A 75 -29.20 -0.93 3.16
CA VAL A 75 -27.76 -0.90 3.45
C VAL A 75 -27.28 -2.25 3.96
N LYS A 76 -28.01 -2.87 4.87
CA LYS A 76 -27.67 -4.19 5.42
C LYS A 76 -27.68 -5.30 4.36
N GLN A 77 -28.62 -5.26 3.42
CA GLN A 77 -28.63 -6.19 2.29
C GLN A 77 -27.46 -5.95 1.35
N TYR A 78 -27.14 -4.68 1.06
CA TYR A 78 -25.96 -4.29 0.29
C TYR A 78 -24.69 -4.84 0.93
N GLU A 79 -24.51 -4.64 2.24
CA GLU A 79 -23.38 -5.15 3.01
C GLU A 79 -23.27 -6.69 2.97
N ALA A 80 -24.40 -7.40 3.09
CA ALA A 80 -24.39 -8.87 3.05
C ALA A 80 -24.03 -9.43 1.66
N ILE A 81 -24.42 -8.74 0.58
CA ILE A 81 -23.99 -9.08 -0.78
C ILE A 81 -22.52 -8.82 -0.95
N ASP A 82 -22.01 -7.67 -0.50
CA ASP A 82 -20.60 -7.30 -0.56
C ASP A 82 -19.71 -8.32 0.16
N ASP A 83 -20.08 -8.74 1.38
CA ASP A 83 -19.37 -9.79 2.14
C ASP A 83 -19.33 -11.13 1.38
N ARG A 84 -20.45 -11.56 0.76
CA ARG A 84 -20.50 -12.80 -0.03
C ARG A 84 -19.60 -12.75 -1.26
N LEU A 85 -19.71 -11.69 -2.06
CA LEU A 85 -18.89 -11.50 -3.27
C LEU A 85 -17.41 -11.31 -2.90
N GLY A 86 -17.16 -10.58 -1.83
CA GLY A 86 -15.82 -10.38 -1.26
C GLY A 86 -15.17 -11.69 -0.81
N ARG A 87 -15.91 -12.62 -0.21
CA ARG A 87 -15.42 -13.94 0.18
C ARG A 87 -15.01 -14.78 -1.03
N LEU A 88 -15.81 -14.77 -2.10
CA LEU A 88 -15.53 -15.51 -3.33
C LEU A 88 -14.27 -15.00 -4.03
N ILE A 89 -14.16 -13.69 -4.24
CA ILE A 89 -12.99 -13.10 -4.92
C ILE A 89 -11.72 -13.22 -4.06
N SER A 90 -11.84 -13.11 -2.74
CA SER A 90 -10.70 -13.30 -1.83
C SER A 90 -10.14 -14.71 -1.92
N TYR A 91 -10.98 -15.73 -1.90
CA TYR A 91 -10.54 -17.11 -2.08
C TYR A 91 -9.84 -17.33 -3.42
N ALA A 92 -10.45 -16.85 -4.52
CA ALA A 92 -9.89 -17.00 -5.85
C ALA A 92 -8.52 -16.29 -5.99
N SER A 93 -8.41 -15.07 -5.46
CA SER A 93 -7.19 -14.25 -5.43
C SER A 93 -6.08 -14.91 -4.61
N LEU A 94 -6.36 -15.36 -3.39
CA LEU A 94 -5.38 -16.03 -2.52
C LEU A 94 -4.90 -17.35 -3.12
N LEU A 95 -5.81 -18.14 -3.67
CA LEU A 95 -5.47 -19.39 -4.34
C LEU A 95 -4.53 -19.16 -5.54
N TYR A 96 -4.82 -18.11 -6.35
CA TYR A 96 -3.98 -17.68 -7.46
C TYR A 96 -2.63 -17.15 -6.99
N ALA A 97 -2.59 -16.29 -5.97
CA ALA A 97 -1.35 -15.73 -5.42
C ALA A 97 -0.39 -16.80 -4.91
N GLY A 98 -0.92 -17.90 -4.39
CA GLY A 98 -0.13 -19.07 -3.95
C GLY A 98 0.61 -19.80 -5.10
N ASN A 99 0.09 -19.73 -6.34
CA ASN A 99 0.77 -20.22 -7.56
C ASN A 99 0.17 -19.59 -8.83
N THR A 100 0.75 -18.49 -9.28
CA THR A 100 0.30 -17.71 -10.45
C THR A 100 0.57 -18.40 -11.79
N THR A 101 1.42 -19.44 -11.81
CA THR A 101 1.77 -20.20 -13.02
C THR A 101 0.88 -21.43 -13.22
N ASP A 102 -0.01 -21.73 -12.27
CA ASP A 102 -0.99 -22.79 -12.41
C ASP A 102 -2.17 -22.32 -13.30
N PRO A 103 -2.36 -22.93 -14.49
CA PRO A 103 -3.39 -22.47 -15.42
C PRO A 103 -4.82 -22.67 -14.91
N LEU A 104 -5.06 -23.65 -14.03
CA LEU A 104 -6.38 -23.89 -13.44
C LEU A 104 -6.72 -22.80 -12.43
N ARG A 105 -5.75 -22.40 -11.59
CA ARG A 105 -5.93 -21.30 -10.63
C ARG A 105 -6.11 -19.97 -11.34
N ALA A 106 -5.31 -19.70 -12.38
CA ALA A 106 -5.42 -18.49 -13.18
C ALA A 106 -6.80 -18.38 -13.87
N LYS A 107 -7.25 -19.49 -14.49
CA LYS A 107 -8.58 -19.55 -15.11
C LYS A 107 -9.68 -19.33 -14.08
N PHE A 108 -9.62 -20.02 -12.95
CA PHE A 108 -10.62 -19.90 -11.89
C PHE A 108 -10.73 -18.46 -11.35
N TYR A 109 -9.57 -17.81 -11.10
CA TYR A 109 -9.54 -16.42 -10.67
C TYR A 109 -10.18 -15.49 -11.72
N GLY A 110 -9.85 -15.68 -12.99
CA GLY A 110 -10.44 -14.91 -14.07
C GLY A 110 -11.98 -15.11 -14.19
N ASP A 111 -12.42 -16.36 -14.16
CA ASP A 111 -13.86 -16.70 -14.24
C ASP A 111 -14.66 -16.08 -13.07
N VAL A 112 -14.13 -16.17 -11.85
CA VAL A 112 -14.76 -15.58 -10.64
C VAL A 112 -14.79 -14.06 -10.74
N GLN A 113 -13.69 -13.44 -11.17
CA GLN A 113 -13.58 -11.99 -11.31
C GLN A 113 -14.58 -11.45 -12.35
N GLU A 114 -14.68 -12.08 -13.51
CA GLU A 114 -15.64 -11.67 -14.56
C GLU A 114 -17.08 -11.76 -14.05
N ARG A 115 -17.41 -12.85 -13.38
CA ARG A 115 -18.77 -13.09 -12.87
C ARG A 115 -19.16 -12.10 -11.77
N ILE A 116 -18.25 -11.86 -10.81
CA ILE A 116 -18.48 -10.88 -9.74
C ILE A 116 -18.60 -9.46 -10.32
N THR A 117 -17.77 -9.12 -11.31
CA THR A 117 -17.86 -7.82 -11.97
C THR A 117 -19.22 -7.64 -12.64
N ALA A 118 -19.73 -8.65 -13.35
CA ALA A 118 -21.06 -8.60 -13.96
C ALA A 118 -22.17 -8.46 -12.92
N ALA A 119 -22.12 -9.24 -11.84
CA ALA A 119 -23.08 -9.15 -10.75
C ALA A 119 -23.07 -7.77 -10.06
N SER A 120 -21.87 -7.21 -9.81
CA SER A 120 -21.71 -5.91 -9.14
C SER A 120 -22.28 -4.74 -9.94
N LEU A 121 -22.47 -4.86 -11.26
CA LEU A 121 -23.14 -3.82 -12.06
C LEU A 121 -24.55 -3.53 -11.56
N HIS A 122 -25.26 -4.56 -11.08
CA HIS A 122 -26.60 -4.42 -10.48
C HIS A 122 -26.60 -3.66 -9.15
N MET A 123 -25.41 -3.43 -8.54
CA MET A 123 -25.26 -2.74 -7.27
C MET A 123 -24.89 -1.26 -7.41
N LEU A 124 -24.39 -0.83 -8.57
CA LEU A 124 -23.84 0.52 -8.79
C LEU A 124 -24.84 1.65 -8.50
N PHE A 125 -26.12 1.45 -8.83
CA PHE A 125 -27.15 2.46 -8.61
C PHE A 125 -27.25 2.89 -7.14
N PHE A 126 -26.90 2.00 -6.20
CA PHE A 126 -27.20 2.18 -4.79
C PHE A 126 -26.48 3.40 -4.18
N THR A 127 -25.17 3.47 -4.34
CA THR A 127 -24.39 4.62 -3.86
C THR A 127 -24.72 5.90 -4.63
N LEU A 128 -24.99 5.80 -5.93
CA LEU A 128 -25.38 6.94 -6.76
C LEU A 128 -26.73 7.53 -6.31
N GLU A 129 -27.75 6.70 -6.07
CA GLU A 129 -29.06 7.15 -5.58
C GLU A 129 -29.00 7.62 -4.14
N LEU A 130 -28.20 6.96 -3.27
CA LEU A 130 -27.97 7.39 -1.90
C LEU A 130 -27.44 8.84 -1.88
N ASN A 131 -26.53 9.18 -2.81
CA ASN A 131 -26.01 10.53 -2.97
C ASN A 131 -27.05 11.56 -3.45
N ARG A 132 -28.14 11.14 -4.07
CA ARG A 132 -29.23 12.01 -4.56
C ARG A 132 -30.30 12.31 -3.53
N ILE A 133 -30.38 11.54 -2.44
CA ILE A 133 -31.32 11.84 -1.36
C ILE A 133 -30.99 13.24 -0.81
N PRO A 134 -32.01 14.14 -0.65
CA PRO A 134 -31.80 15.45 -0.03
C PRO A 134 -31.16 15.33 1.36
N ASP A 135 -30.27 16.27 1.71
CA ASP A 135 -29.48 16.18 2.96
C ASP A 135 -30.40 16.15 4.20
N GLU A 136 -31.39 17.06 4.27
CA GLU A 136 -32.34 17.10 5.38
C GLU A 136 -33.14 15.80 5.54
N GLN A 137 -33.52 15.17 4.43
CA GLN A 137 -34.26 13.91 4.44
C GLN A 137 -33.39 12.73 4.91
N LEU A 138 -32.13 12.68 4.47
CA LEU A 138 -31.20 11.63 4.87
C LEU A 138 -30.80 11.78 6.34
N GLU A 139 -30.58 13.02 6.81
CA GLU A 139 -30.30 13.29 8.22
C GLU A 139 -31.46 12.84 9.11
N ALA A 140 -32.69 13.18 8.75
CA ALA A 140 -33.86 12.73 9.49
C ALA A 140 -34.01 11.19 9.48
N ALA A 141 -33.67 10.52 8.36
CA ALA A 141 -33.66 9.07 8.30
C ALA A 141 -32.58 8.45 9.21
N MET A 142 -31.41 9.09 9.33
CA MET A 142 -30.30 8.64 10.19
C MET A 142 -30.56 8.85 11.70
N ASP A 143 -31.66 9.50 12.09
CA ASP A 143 -32.11 9.51 13.50
C ASP A 143 -32.64 8.12 13.94
N ASP A 144 -33.02 7.25 13.01
CA ASP A 144 -33.27 5.83 13.32
C ASP A 144 -31.93 5.14 13.65
N PRO A 145 -31.81 4.51 14.84
CA PRO A 145 -30.54 3.88 15.27
C PRO A 145 -30.02 2.81 14.32
N ALA A 146 -30.91 2.14 13.56
CA ALA A 146 -30.50 1.11 12.62
C ALA A 146 -29.75 1.71 11.41
N LEU A 147 -30.17 2.88 10.90
CA LEU A 147 -29.47 3.60 9.85
C LEU A 147 -28.32 4.42 10.41
N GLY A 148 -28.48 5.02 11.58
CA GLY A 148 -27.43 5.76 12.29
C GLY A 148 -26.18 4.94 12.58
N HIS A 149 -26.31 3.61 12.68
CA HIS A 149 -25.15 2.69 12.73
C HIS A 149 -24.23 2.84 11.51
N TYR A 150 -24.79 3.05 10.33
CA TYR A 150 -24.06 3.20 9.06
C TYR A 150 -23.67 4.64 8.74
N ARG A 151 -23.95 5.61 9.64
CA ARG A 151 -23.64 7.04 9.41
C ARG A 151 -22.21 7.27 8.90
N PRO A 152 -21.15 6.68 9.47
CA PRO A 152 -19.77 6.94 8.99
C PRO A 152 -19.59 6.54 7.52
N TRP A 153 -20.13 5.40 7.11
CA TRP A 153 -20.06 4.93 5.73
C TRP A 153 -20.90 5.82 4.79
N ILE A 154 -22.10 6.19 5.20
CA ILE A 154 -22.99 7.06 4.43
C ILE A 154 -22.34 8.44 4.22
N GLU A 155 -21.76 9.03 5.27
CA GLU A 155 -21.05 10.32 5.19
C GLU A 155 -19.86 10.25 4.24
N ASP A 156 -19.12 9.14 4.21
CA ASP A 156 -18.02 8.95 3.27
C ASP A 156 -18.50 8.86 1.81
N VAL A 157 -19.58 8.10 1.55
CA VAL A 157 -20.21 8.04 0.22
C VAL A 157 -20.65 9.44 -0.21
N ARG A 158 -21.23 10.22 0.68
CA ARG A 158 -21.74 11.55 0.37
C ARG A 158 -20.67 12.61 0.11
N LYS A 159 -19.42 12.40 0.53
CA LYS A 159 -18.30 13.28 0.15
C LYS A 159 -18.08 13.36 -1.37
N GLU A 160 -18.49 12.33 -2.12
CA GLU A 160 -18.41 12.32 -3.58
C GLU A 160 -19.55 13.10 -4.25
N LYS A 161 -20.66 13.37 -3.54
CA LYS A 161 -21.86 14.03 -4.08
C LYS A 161 -21.58 15.34 -4.85
N PRO A 162 -20.72 16.26 -4.39
CA PRO A 162 -20.43 17.50 -5.12
C PRO A 162 -19.72 17.32 -6.46
N TYR A 163 -19.13 16.14 -6.68
CA TYR A 163 -18.29 15.80 -7.83
C TYR A 163 -18.93 14.77 -8.75
N GLN A 164 -20.13 14.30 -8.41
CA GLN A 164 -20.91 13.37 -9.21
C GLN A 164 -21.51 14.09 -10.42
N LEU A 165 -21.36 13.50 -11.60
CA LEU A 165 -21.95 14.00 -12.84
C LEU A 165 -23.36 13.42 -13.08
N GLU A 166 -24.01 13.88 -14.14
CA GLU A 166 -25.24 13.26 -14.60
C GLU A 166 -24.98 11.82 -15.07
N ASP A 167 -25.95 10.92 -14.90
CA ASP A 167 -25.79 9.47 -15.17
C ASP A 167 -25.23 9.18 -16.56
N ARG A 168 -25.80 9.82 -17.60
CA ARG A 168 -25.33 9.63 -18.98
C ARG A 168 -23.89 10.07 -19.18
N VAL A 169 -23.42 11.05 -18.40
CA VAL A 169 -22.03 11.52 -18.47
C VAL A 169 -21.13 10.56 -17.70
N GLU A 170 -21.56 10.05 -16.53
CA GLU A 170 -20.81 9.02 -15.79
C GLU A 170 -20.68 7.74 -16.63
N GLU A 171 -21.76 7.27 -17.25
CA GLU A 171 -21.74 6.13 -18.18
C GLU A 171 -20.76 6.36 -19.33
N LEU A 172 -20.80 7.53 -19.97
CA LEU A 172 -19.88 7.88 -21.05
C LEU A 172 -18.42 7.89 -20.59
N PHE A 173 -18.11 8.49 -19.44
CA PHE A 173 -16.74 8.50 -18.89
C PHE A 173 -16.28 7.07 -18.59
N HIS A 174 -17.15 6.25 -18.02
CA HIS A 174 -16.85 4.84 -17.73
C HIS A 174 -16.54 4.04 -19.00
N GLU A 175 -17.43 4.10 -20.02
CA GLU A 175 -17.21 3.41 -21.28
C GLU A 175 -15.93 3.90 -22.02
N LYS A 176 -15.72 5.22 -22.02
CA LYS A 176 -14.55 5.83 -22.65
C LYS A 176 -13.24 5.51 -21.95
N SER A 177 -13.28 5.15 -20.66
CA SER A 177 -12.08 4.78 -19.90
C SER A 177 -11.34 3.60 -20.53
N VAL A 178 -12.05 2.66 -21.17
CA VAL A 178 -11.48 1.48 -21.84
C VAL A 178 -10.52 1.87 -22.96
N THR A 179 -10.89 2.90 -23.76
CA THR A 179 -10.08 3.42 -24.89
C THR A 179 -9.26 4.65 -24.52
N GLY A 180 -9.46 5.20 -23.32
CA GLY A 180 -8.75 6.32 -22.73
C GLY A 180 -7.72 5.85 -21.69
N TYR A 181 -7.99 6.14 -20.42
CA TYR A 181 -7.11 5.86 -19.29
C TYR A 181 -6.58 4.42 -19.26
N SER A 182 -7.48 3.42 -19.37
CA SER A 182 -7.08 2.01 -19.30
C SER A 182 -6.18 1.58 -20.46
N ALA A 183 -6.42 2.10 -21.68
CA ALA A 183 -5.59 1.79 -22.83
C ALA A 183 -4.17 2.36 -22.69
N TRP A 184 -4.02 3.56 -22.12
CA TRP A 184 -2.72 4.17 -21.90
C TRP A 184 -1.94 3.49 -20.78
N ASN A 185 -2.62 3.07 -19.71
CA ASN A 185 -2.03 2.26 -18.64
C ASN A 185 -1.49 0.93 -19.22
N ARG A 186 -2.31 0.25 -20.00
CA ARG A 186 -1.89 -0.99 -20.68
C ARG A 186 -0.71 -0.76 -21.63
N SER A 187 -0.72 0.34 -22.41
CA SER A 187 0.39 0.70 -23.29
C SER A 187 1.70 0.91 -22.52
N PHE A 188 1.64 1.53 -21.35
CA PHE A 188 2.78 1.65 -20.44
C PHE A 188 3.28 0.28 -19.99
N ASP A 189 2.39 -0.57 -19.47
CA ASP A 189 2.75 -1.89 -18.95
C ASP A 189 3.39 -2.78 -20.00
N GLU A 190 2.79 -2.84 -21.21
CA GLU A 190 3.32 -3.62 -22.32
C GLU A 190 4.68 -3.07 -22.81
N THR A 191 4.85 -1.75 -22.82
CA THR A 191 6.12 -1.10 -23.18
C THR A 191 7.21 -1.47 -22.19
N ILE A 192 6.96 -1.31 -20.88
CA ILE A 192 7.92 -1.68 -19.82
C ILE A 192 8.25 -3.17 -19.85
N ALA A 193 7.24 -4.04 -19.96
CA ALA A 193 7.42 -5.49 -20.01
C ALA A 193 8.22 -5.95 -21.23
N GLY A 194 8.04 -5.27 -22.35
CA GLY A 194 8.77 -5.53 -23.59
C GLY A 194 10.23 -5.08 -23.59
N MET A 195 10.60 -4.13 -22.72
CA MET A 195 11.95 -3.59 -22.68
C MET A 195 12.99 -4.62 -22.23
N ARG A 196 14.20 -4.49 -22.79
CA ARG A 196 15.36 -5.29 -22.40
C ARG A 196 16.56 -4.38 -22.19
N PHE A 197 17.20 -4.55 -21.04
CA PHE A 197 18.32 -3.76 -20.55
C PHE A 197 19.61 -4.56 -20.68
N LYS A 198 20.57 -4.09 -21.46
CA LYS A 198 21.85 -4.82 -21.69
C LYS A 198 22.83 -4.55 -20.55
N VAL A 199 22.94 -5.48 -19.61
CA VAL A 199 23.91 -5.43 -18.51
C VAL A 199 24.98 -6.50 -18.72
N GLY A 200 26.23 -6.10 -18.88
CA GLY A 200 27.33 -7.03 -19.15
C GLY A 200 27.12 -7.88 -20.42
N GLY A 201 26.47 -7.32 -21.44
CA GLY A 201 26.14 -8.01 -22.70
C GLY A 201 24.87 -8.87 -22.65
N LYS A 202 24.26 -9.08 -21.47
CA LYS A 202 23.03 -9.89 -21.31
C LYS A 202 21.79 -9.00 -21.29
N PRO A 203 20.74 -9.33 -22.06
CA PRO A 203 19.46 -8.64 -22.00
C PRO A 203 18.68 -9.08 -20.75
N LEU A 204 18.36 -8.13 -19.84
CA LEU A 204 17.58 -8.37 -18.64
C LEU A 204 16.23 -7.64 -18.71
N ALA A 205 15.22 -8.18 -18.04
CA ALA A 205 13.97 -7.47 -17.77
C ALA A 205 14.20 -6.35 -16.76
N ILE A 206 13.24 -5.43 -16.65
CA ILE A 206 13.34 -4.25 -15.77
C ILE A 206 13.59 -4.63 -14.31
N GLU A 207 12.81 -5.54 -13.73
CA GLU A 207 12.93 -5.96 -12.34
C GLU A 207 14.32 -6.52 -12.01
N SER A 208 14.82 -7.40 -12.88
CA SER A 208 16.17 -7.97 -12.73
C SER A 208 17.24 -6.89 -12.79
N THR A 209 17.04 -5.85 -13.60
CA THR A 209 18.00 -4.74 -13.75
C THR A 209 17.94 -3.79 -12.55
N LEU A 210 16.74 -3.46 -12.06
CA LEU A 210 16.55 -2.65 -10.85
C LEU A 210 17.13 -3.34 -9.60
N ASN A 211 16.99 -4.67 -9.49
CA ASN A 211 17.58 -5.44 -8.40
C ASN A 211 19.11 -5.34 -8.36
N LEU A 212 19.77 -5.19 -9.52
CA LEU A 212 21.21 -5.00 -9.57
C LEU A 212 21.65 -3.65 -8.96
N LEU A 213 20.77 -2.66 -8.82
CA LEU A 213 21.09 -1.41 -8.11
C LEU A 213 21.28 -1.61 -6.60
N GLN A 214 20.92 -2.78 -6.08
CA GLN A 214 21.11 -3.19 -4.69
C GLN A 214 22.23 -4.26 -4.53
N ASP A 215 22.93 -4.62 -5.61
CA ASP A 215 24.04 -5.59 -5.54
C ASP A 215 25.21 -5.03 -4.70
N ALA A 216 25.89 -5.91 -3.98
CA ALA A 216 27.09 -5.54 -3.20
C ALA A 216 28.23 -5.01 -4.09
N ASP A 217 28.32 -5.47 -5.35
CA ASP A 217 29.34 -5.02 -6.31
C ASP A 217 28.92 -3.69 -6.97
N GLY A 218 29.66 -2.62 -6.66
CA GLY A 218 29.46 -1.30 -7.25
C GLY A 218 29.59 -1.23 -8.77
N LYS A 219 30.36 -2.16 -9.40
CA LYS A 219 30.45 -2.23 -10.86
C LYS A 219 29.14 -2.72 -11.48
N LYS A 220 28.47 -3.67 -10.83
CA LYS A 220 27.16 -4.15 -11.29
C LYS A 220 26.10 -3.07 -11.12
N ARG A 221 26.09 -2.35 -9.98
CA ARG A 221 25.16 -1.22 -9.77
C ARG A 221 25.31 -0.17 -10.84
N LYS A 222 26.56 0.22 -11.16
CA LYS A 222 26.85 1.18 -12.23
C LYS A 222 26.39 0.68 -13.59
N ALA A 223 26.72 -0.56 -13.97
CA ALA A 223 26.33 -1.14 -15.25
C ALA A 223 24.80 -1.24 -15.42
N ALA A 224 24.08 -1.55 -14.32
CA ALA A 224 22.62 -1.56 -14.32
C ALA A 224 22.05 -0.14 -14.53
N ALA A 225 22.56 0.86 -13.81
CA ALA A 225 22.12 2.25 -13.96
C ALA A 225 22.35 2.80 -15.37
N GLU A 226 23.52 2.51 -15.96
CA GLU A 226 23.84 2.92 -17.33
C GLU A 226 22.93 2.22 -18.37
N ALA A 227 22.61 0.93 -18.15
CA ALA A 227 21.70 0.20 -19.02
C ALA A 227 20.26 0.75 -18.93
N LEU A 228 19.78 1.07 -17.71
CA LEU A 228 18.49 1.72 -17.49
C LEU A 228 18.44 3.08 -18.21
N ALA A 229 19.41 3.95 -17.94
CA ALA A 229 19.50 5.28 -18.54
C ALA A 229 19.46 5.23 -20.08
N LYS A 230 20.26 4.34 -20.67
CA LYS A 230 20.32 4.19 -22.13
C LYS A 230 18.97 3.76 -22.71
N THR A 231 18.39 2.70 -22.16
CA THR A 231 17.15 2.13 -22.69
C THR A 231 15.96 3.09 -22.49
N PHE A 232 15.87 3.79 -21.35
CA PHE A 232 14.84 4.82 -21.17
C PHE A 232 15.01 6.00 -22.11
N LYS A 233 16.24 6.46 -22.35
CA LYS A 233 16.50 7.53 -23.28
C LYS A 233 16.08 7.18 -24.72
N GLU A 234 16.33 5.95 -25.17
CA GLU A 234 15.91 5.44 -26.48
C GLU A 234 14.38 5.37 -26.62
N ASN A 235 13.66 5.26 -25.51
CA ASN A 235 12.20 5.13 -25.46
C ASN A 235 11.50 6.33 -24.79
N LEU A 236 12.16 7.46 -24.64
CA LEU A 236 11.64 8.59 -23.85
C LEU A 236 10.38 9.20 -24.47
N ARG A 237 10.30 9.24 -25.81
CA ARG A 237 9.16 9.82 -26.53
C ARG A 237 7.82 9.15 -26.22
N PRO A 238 7.66 7.81 -26.29
CA PRO A 238 6.42 7.15 -25.88
C PRO A 238 6.04 7.44 -24.44
N PHE A 239 6.99 7.43 -23.49
CA PHE A 239 6.69 7.74 -22.09
C PHE A 239 6.22 9.19 -21.88
N ALA A 240 6.84 10.15 -22.57
CA ALA A 240 6.40 11.54 -22.53
C ALA A 240 4.98 11.68 -23.10
N LEU A 241 4.64 10.97 -24.18
CA LEU A 241 3.29 10.94 -24.75
C LEU A 241 2.28 10.36 -23.75
N ILE A 242 2.58 9.22 -23.12
CA ILE A 242 1.73 8.58 -22.12
C ILE A 242 1.47 9.57 -20.97
N THR A 243 2.53 10.16 -20.41
CA THR A 243 2.44 11.12 -19.30
C THR A 243 1.59 12.34 -19.67
N ASN A 244 1.82 12.94 -20.85
CA ASN A 244 1.04 14.08 -21.32
C ASN A 244 -0.44 13.74 -21.53
N THR A 245 -0.72 12.55 -22.07
CA THR A 245 -2.08 12.11 -22.35
C THR A 245 -2.84 11.85 -21.07
N LEU A 246 -2.26 11.10 -20.14
CA LEU A 246 -2.90 10.78 -18.86
C LEU A 246 -3.10 12.02 -17.97
N ALA A 247 -2.12 12.93 -17.94
CA ALA A 247 -2.26 14.17 -17.21
C ALA A 247 -3.37 15.07 -17.81
N LYS A 248 -3.55 15.04 -19.14
CA LYS A 248 -4.63 15.77 -19.81
C LYS A 248 -6.00 15.12 -19.62
N ASP A 249 -6.05 13.79 -19.70
CA ASP A 249 -7.27 13.01 -19.44
C ASP A 249 -7.79 13.30 -18.01
N LYS A 250 -6.88 13.25 -17.02
CA LYS A 250 -7.19 13.61 -15.64
C LYS A 250 -7.67 15.07 -15.52
N GLU A 251 -7.01 16.03 -16.16
CA GLU A 251 -7.44 17.44 -16.14
C GLU A 251 -8.86 17.61 -16.68
N ILE A 252 -9.20 16.90 -17.77
CA ILE A 252 -10.55 16.94 -18.35
C ILE A 252 -11.56 16.38 -17.33
N SER A 253 -11.29 15.22 -16.74
CA SER A 253 -12.15 14.62 -15.74
C SER A 253 -12.32 15.52 -14.51
N ASP A 254 -11.23 16.05 -13.97
CA ASP A 254 -11.23 16.96 -12.81
C ASP A 254 -12.06 18.22 -13.09
N ARG A 255 -11.92 18.81 -14.27
CA ARG A 255 -12.65 20.01 -14.68
C ARG A 255 -14.16 19.77 -14.81
N TRP A 256 -14.55 18.63 -15.40
CA TRP A 256 -15.95 18.25 -15.50
C TRP A 256 -16.57 18.04 -14.12
N ARG A 257 -15.84 17.42 -13.20
CA ARG A 257 -16.27 17.15 -11.82
C ARG A 257 -16.17 18.36 -10.90
N GLY A 258 -15.51 19.43 -11.32
CA GLY A 258 -15.37 20.66 -10.54
C GLY A 258 -14.21 20.68 -9.54
N PHE A 259 -13.29 19.72 -9.61
CA PHE A 259 -12.06 19.75 -8.80
C PHE A 259 -11.18 20.94 -9.19
N LYS A 260 -10.61 21.61 -8.19
CA LYS A 260 -9.80 22.83 -8.39
C LYS A 260 -8.32 22.53 -8.52
N ASP A 261 -7.78 21.79 -7.56
CA ASP A 261 -6.39 21.38 -7.56
C ASP A 261 -6.19 20.04 -8.29
N VAL A 262 -4.97 19.80 -8.78
CA VAL A 262 -4.62 18.56 -9.52
C VAL A 262 -4.67 17.31 -8.64
N ALA A 263 -4.60 17.46 -7.32
CA ALA A 263 -4.57 16.35 -6.36
C ALA A 263 -5.90 16.16 -5.61
N ASP A 264 -6.88 17.08 -5.74
CA ASP A 264 -8.13 17.07 -4.95
C ASP A 264 -8.88 15.74 -5.03
N SER A 265 -9.01 15.17 -6.23
CA SER A 265 -9.68 13.87 -6.41
C SER A 265 -8.97 12.73 -5.67
N ARG A 266 -7.65 12.79 -5.54
CA ARG A 266 -6.88 11.83 -4.74
C ARG A 266 -7.06 12.07 -3.25
N HIS A 267 -7.09 13.32 -2.81
CA HIS A 267 -7.33 13.66 -1.40
C HIS A 267 -8.71 13.17 -0.95
N LEU A 268 -9.73 13.37 -1.79
CA LEU A 268 -11.08 12.85 -1.54
C LEU A 268 -11.06 11.31 -1.40
N ALA A 269 -10.46 10.61 -2.35
CA ALA A 269 -10.36 9.15 -2.32
C ALA A 269 -9.57 8.61 -1.11
N ASN A 270 -8.60 9.37 -0.60
CA ASN A 270 -7.81 9.02 0.59
C ASN A 270 -8.45 9.51 1.89
N ARG A 271 -9.60 10.16 1.85
CA ARG A 271 -10.32 10.73 3.01
C ARG A 271 -9.44 11.67 3.85
N VAL A 272 -8.74 12.58 3.19
CA VAL A 272 -7.84 13.54 3.83
C VAL A 272 -7.98 14.92 3.22
N GLU A 273 -7.89 15.96 4.02
CA GLU A 273 -7.98 17.34 3.59
C GLU A 273 -6.68 17.81 2.94
N SER A 274 -6.78 18.70 1.97
CA SER A 274 -5.63 19.25 1.24
C SER A 274 -4.63 19.92 2.18
N GLU A 275 -5.10 20.64 3.21
CA GLU A 275 -4.25 21.32 4.21
C GLU A 275 -3.38 20.34 5.01
N VAL A 276 -3.90 19.15 5.30
CA VAL A 276 -3.17 18.09 6.00
C VAL A 276 -2.04 17.55 5.12
N VAL A 277 -2.32 17.31 3.84
CA VAL A 277 -1.31 16.85 2.89
C VAL A 277 -0.25 17.93 2.65
N GLU A 278 -0.65 19.19 2.53
CA GLU A 278 0.29 20.32 2.38
C GLU A 278 1.19 20.49 3.61
N ALA A 279 0.64 20.32 4.82
CA ALA A 279 1.43 20.33 6.05
C ALA A 279 2.48 19.22 6.06
N LEU A 280 2.12 17.98 5.69
CA LEU A 280 3.05 16.87 5.52
C LEU A 280 4.15 17.20 4.50
N VAL A 281 3.76 17.62 3.29
CA VAL A 281 4.70 17.91 2.19
C VAL A 281 5.70 19.00 2.60
N SER A 282 5.19 20.05 3.23
CA SER A 282 6.01 21.19 3.69
C SER A 282 7.01 20.74 4.78
N ALA A 283 6.54 19.97 5.77
CA ALA A 283 7.39 19.46 6.85
C ALA A 283 8.49 18.53 6.32
N VAL A 284 8.15 17.60 5.42
CA VAL A 284 9.13 16.67 4.84
C VAL A 284 10.16 17.41 3.99
N ARG A 285 9.75 18.36 3.15
CA ARG A 285 10.68 19.16 2.34
C ARG A 285 11.62 19.99 3.21
N ALA A 286 11.10 20.63 4.26
CA ALA A 286 11.92 21.37 5.22
C ALA A 286 12.91 20.45 5.96
N ALA A 287 12.59 19.17 6.11
CA ALA A 287 13.43 18.19 6.79
C ALA A 287 14.53 17.58 5.89
N TYR A 288 14.53 17.76 4.57
CA TYR A 288 15.55 17.19 3.68
C TYR A 288 16.99 17.38 4.16
N PRO A 289 17.42 18.60 4.61
CA PRO A 289 18.78 18.80 5.09
C PRO A 289 19.16 17.94 6.30
N LYS A 290 18.23 17.73 7.23
CA LYS A 290 18.47 16.94 8.45
C LYS A 290 18.29 15.44 8.28
N LEU A 291 17.67 15.00 7.17
CA LEU A 291 17.39 13.59 6.86
C LEU A 291 18.26 13.09 5.71
N SER A 292 17.76 13.16 4.49
CA SER A 292 18.41 12.58 3.31
C SER A 292 19.79 13.18 3.01
N HIS A 293 19.94 14.51 3.08
CA HIS A 293 21.23 15.14 2.80
C HIS A 293 22.29 14.70 3.80
N ARG A 294 21.94 14.70 5.08
CA ARG A 294 22.83 14.28 6.17
C ARG A 294 23.17 12.79 6.06
N TYR A 295 22.15 11.93 5.85
CA TYR A 295 22.36 10.50 5.72
C TYR A 295 23.25 10.14 4.52
N TYR A 296 23.01 10.73 3.36
CA TYR A 296 23.82 10.44 2.18
C TYR A 296 25.24 10.99 2.29
N ALA A 297 25.46 12.08 3.01
CA ALA A 297 26.81 12.53 3.34
C ALA A 297 27.53 11.52 4.24
N LEU A 298 26.84 10.94 5.22
CA LEU A 298 27.35 9.88 6.08
C LEU A 298 27.67 8.62 5.26
N LYS A 299 26.75 8.18 4.40
CA LYS A 299 26.93 7.01 3.53
C LYS A 299 28.08 7.20 2.54
N ALA A 300 28.26 8.40 1.98
CA ALA A 300 29.39 8.71 1.11
C ALA A 300 30.73 8.45 1.80
N ARG A 301 30.86 8.85 3.07
CA ARG A 301 32.07 8.55 3.89
C ARG A 301 32.29 7.03 4.03
N TRP A 302 31.24 6.25 4.29
CA TRP A 302 31.34 4.78 4.41
C TRP A 302 31.82 4.11 3.12
N PHE A 303 31.49 4.73 1.98
CA PHE A 303 31.94 4.27 0.65
C PHE A 303 33.29 4.85 0.23
N GLY A 304 33.93 5.66 1.09
CA GLY A 304 35.22 6.33 0.79
C GLY A 304 35.13 7.36 -0.34
N LYS A 305 33.94 8.00 -0.50
CA LYS A 305 33.66 8.95 -1.58
C LYS A 305 33.28 10.33 -1.03
N LYS A 306 33.62 11.39 -1.78
CA LYS A 306 33.16 12.75 -1.48
C LYS A 306 31.66 12.90 -1.79
N ARG A 307 31.23 12.30 -2.89
CA ARG A 307 29.81 12.25 -3.35
C ARG A 307 29.49 10.85 -3.83
N LEU A 308 28.28 10.38 -3.56
CA LEU A 308 27.80 9.09 -4.05
C LEU A 308 27.19 9.25 -5.45
N PRO A 309 27.62 8.49 -6.46
CA PRO A 309 26.83 8.36 -7.67
C PRO A 309 25.44 7.81 -7.32
N HIS A 310 24.40 8.25 -8.05
CA HIS A 310 23.00 7.88 -7.74
C HIS A 310 22.78 6.36 -7.67
N TRP A 311 23.55 5.54 -8.39
CA TRP A 311 23.46 4.08 -8.35
C TRP A 311 24.00 3.44 -7.05
N ASP A 312 24.77 4.18 -6.26
CA ASP A 312 25.27 3.70 -4.96
C ASP A 312 24.32 4.05 -3.80
N ARG A 313 23.26 4.84 -4.07
CA ARG A 313 22.32 5.33 -3.06
C ARG A 313 21.73 4.22 -2.19
N ASN A 314 21.26 3.14 -2.83
CA ASN A 314 20.64 1.98 -2.16
C ASN A 314 21.61 0.78 -2.08
N GLY A 315 22.89 0.97 -2.39
CA GLY A 315 23.91 -0.09 -2.25
C GLY A 315 24.11 -0.48 -0.80
N PRO A 316 24.23 -1.80 -0.48
CA PRO A 316 24.43 -2.27 0.89
C PRO A 316 25.78 -1.82 1.44
N LEU A 317 25.88 -1.70 2.77
CA LEU A 317 27.16 -1.40 3.43
C LEU A 317 28.16 -2.52 3.18
N PRO A 318 29.46 -2.17 2.92
CA PRO A 318 30.49 -3.16 2.65
C PRO A 318 30.74 -4.08 3.87
N LYS A 319 30.99 -5.37 3.61
CA LYS A 319 31.56 -6.33 4.58
C LYS A 319 30.68 -6.65 5.81
N VAL A 320 29.37 -6.74 5.65
CA VAL A 320 28.48 -7.25 6.70
C VAL A 320 28.08 -8.69 6.39
N ALA A 321 28.34 -9.61 7.33
CA ALA A 321 27.92 -11.00 7.22
C ALA A 321 26.38 -11.10 7.32
N GLN A 322 25.76 -11.83 6.43
CA GLN A 322 24.30 -12.09 6.49
C GLN A 322 24.03 -13.11 7.61
N ARG A 323 23.20 -12.72 8.58
CA ARG A 323 22.65 -13.63 9.60
C ARG A 323 21.40 -14.29 9.05
N THR A 324 21.29 -15.62 9.19
CA THR A 324 20.05 -16.35 8.90
C THR A 324 19.27 -16.53 10.20
N ILE A 325 18.00 -16.14 10.20
CA ILE A 325 17.08 -16.25 11.33
C ILE A 325 16.08 -17.37 11.00
N PRO A 326 16.03 -18.46 11.78
CA PRO A 326 15.03 -19.51 11.63
C PRO A 326 13.61 -18.98 11.84
N TRP A 327 12.62 -19.64 11.28
CA TRP A 327 11.21 -19.23 11.39
C TRP A 327 10.71 -19.17 12.85
N THR A 328 11.12 -20.17 13.65
CA THR A 328 10.78 -20.21 15.09
C THR A 328 11.28 -18.98 15.84
N ASP A 329 12.49 -18.52 15.51
CA ASP A 329 13.10 -17.35 16.14
C ASP A 329 12.43 -16.06 15.64
N ALA A 330 12.02 -16.02 14.36
CA ALA A 330 11.25 -14.91 13.80
C ALA A 330 9.90 -14.76 14.51
N ARG A 331 9.12 -15.88 14.63
CA ARG A 331 7.87 -15.91 15.41
C ARG A 331 8.10 -15.40 16.83
N ALA A 332 9.07 -15.98 17.54
CA ALA A 332 9.35 -15.60 18.91
C ALA A 332 9.73 -14.11 19.05
N THR A 333 10.51 -13.58 18.11
CA THR A 333 10.92 -12.17 18.11
C THR A 333 9.73 -11.24 17.94
N VAL A 334 8.87 -11.50 16.94
CA VAL A 334 7.68 -10.66 16.67
C VAL A 334 6.70 -10.72 17.83
N LEU A 335 6.36 -11.92 18.31
CA LEU A 335 5.41 -12.07 19.41
C LEU A 335 5.92 -11.47 20.73
N THR A 336 7.24 -11.55 20.99
CA THR A 336 7.86 -10.90 22.14
C THR A 336 7.77 -9.37 22.03
N ALA A 337 8.07 -8.82 20.84
CA ALA A 337 7.98 -7.39 20.61
C ALA A 337 6.54 -6.86 20.75
N TYR A 338 5.58 -7.58 20.16
CA TYR A 338 4.15 -7.25 20.26
C TYR A 338 3.62 -7.38 21.69
N GLY A 339 4.01 -8.47 22.39
CA GLY A 339 3.59 -8.73 23.77
C GLY A 339 4.14 -7.72 24.78
N ALA A 340 5.35 -7.22 24.55
CA ALA A 340 5.92 -6.14 25.36
C ALA A 340 5.14 -4.83 25.22
N PHE A 341 4.52 -4.58 24.07
CA PHE A 341 3.64 -3.44 23.83
C PHE A 341 2.22 -3.71 24.34
N SER A 342 1.63 -4.83 23.93
CA SER A 342 0.27 -5.23 24.31
C SER A 342 0.09 -6.76 24.24
N PRO A 343 -0.26 -7.43 25.35
CA PRO A 343 -0.59 -8.85 25.33
C PRO A 343 -1.70 -9.20 24.32
N ARG A 344 -2.70 -8.32 24.17
CA ARG A 344 -3.79 -8.50 23.20
C ARG A 344 -3.31 -8.47 21.76
N MET A 345 -2.37 -7.58 21.43
CA MET A 345 -1.79 -7.51 20.09
C MET A 345 -1.02 -8.81 19.75
N ALA A 346 -0.25 -9.32 20.70
CA ALA A 346 0.46 -10.59 20.53
C ALA A 346 -0.50 -11.78 20.42
N GLU A 347 -1.57 -11.83 21.22
CA GLU A 347 -2.60 -12.88 21.14
C GLU A 347 -3.25 -12.95 19.77
N VAL A 348 -3.63 -11.79 19.20
CA VAL A 348 -4.22 -11.74 17.86
C VAL A 348 -3.21 -12.18 16.81
N ALA A 349 -1.96 -11.70 16.88
CA ALA A 349 -0.90 -12.09 15.94
C ALA A 349 -0.57 -13.59 16.03
N ASP A 350 -0.61 -14.19 17.21
CA ASP A 350 -0.29 -15.62 17.42
C ASP A 350 -1.29 -16.54 16.73
N ARG A 351 -2.56 -16.13 16.56
CA ARG A 351 -3.57 -16.88 15.81
C ARG A 351 -3.16 -17.14 14.37
N PHE A 352 -2.43 -16.22 13.74
CA PHE A 352 -1.94 -16.37 12.37
C PHE A 352 -0.94 -17.54 12.25
N PHE A 353 -0.13 -17.75 13.27
CA PHE A 353 0.81 -18.87 13.33
C PHE A 353 0.12 -20.20 13.64
N ASP A 354 -0.77 -20.19 14.63
CA ASP A 354 -1.39 -21.41 15.13
C ASP A 354 -2.45 -22.00 14.20
N ARG A 355 -3.09 -21.14 13.39
CA ARG A 355 -4.19 -21.52 12.49
C ARG A 355 -3.79 -21.61 11.02
N ASN A 356 -2.48 -21.57 10.71
CA ASN A 356 -1.99 -21.61 9.33
C ASN A 356 -2.58 -20.51 8.42
N TRP A 357 -2.64 -19.28 8.92
CA TRP A 357 -3.09 -18.12 8.11
C TRP A 357 -1.93 -17.45 7.37
N ILE A 358 -0.70 -17.99 7.48
CA ILE A 358 0.51 -17.46 6.86
C ILE A 358 1.03 -18.45 5.82
N ASP A 359 1.35 -17.95 4.63
CA ASP A 359 2.11 -18.66 3.60
C ASP A 359 3.51 -18.06 3.48
N ALA A 360 4.52 -18.75 4.04
CA ALA A 360 5.88 -18.20 4.18
C ALA A 360 6.91 -18.73 3.16
N PRO A 361 6.82 -19.96 2.60
CA PRO A 361 7.87 -20.50 1.74
C PRO A 361 8.01 -19.77 0.42
N VAL A 362 9.25 -19.61 -0.06
CA VAL A 362 9.52 -19.22 -1.45
C VAL A 362 9.28 -20.43 -2.35
N ARG A 363 8.41 -20.27 -3.35
CA ARG A 363 8.08 -21.33 -4.32
C ARG A 363 8.04 -20.75 -5.75
N THR A 364 8.37 -21.59 -6.73
CA THR A 364 8.16 -21.24 -8.14
C THR A 364 6.68 -20.99 -8.40
N GLY A 365 6.36 -19.90 -9.07
CA GLY A 365 4.99 -19.50 -9.38
C GLY A 365 4.25 -18.76 -8.28
N LYS A 366 4.76 -18.72 -7.04
CA LYS A 366 4.17 -17.90 -5.99
C LYS A 366 4.35 -16.40 -6.28
N GLN A 367 3.35 -15.61 -5.97
CA GLN A 367 3.40 -14.16 -6.12
C GLN A 367 4.60 -13.57 -5.34
N PRO A 368 5.41 -12.68 -5.96
CA PRO A 368 6.51 -12.00 -5.29
C PRO A 368 6.01 -10.97 -4.27
N GLY A 369 6.90 -10.54 -3.36
CA GLY A 369 6.58 -9.56 -2.32
C GLY A 369 5.95 -10.19 -1.09
N ALA A 370 5.17 -9.40 -0.37
CA ALA A 370 4.39 -9.78 0.81
C ALA A 370 3.11 -8.95 0.85
N PHE A 371 2.07 -9.47 1.51
CA PHE A 371 0.84 -8.74 1.80
C PHE A 371 0.04 -9.41 2.92
N SER A 372 -0.81 -8.64 3.57
CA SER A 372 -1.93 -9.13 4.38
C SER A 372 -3.24 -8.85 3.65
N HIS A 373 -3.99 -9.91 3.35
CA HIS A 373 -5.28 -9.82 2.67
C HIS A 373 -6.41 -9.88 3.71
N PRO A 374 -7.27 -8.86 3.84
CA PRO A 374 -8.30 -8.79 4.88
C PRO A 374 -9.39 -9.86 4.71
N THR A 375 -9.59 -10.38 3.49
CA THR A 375 -10.76 -11.17 3.10
C THR A 375 -12.06 -10.41 3.33
N VAL A 376 -12.92 -10.94 4.17
CA VAL A 376 -14.18 -10.32 4.60
C VAL A 376 -14.35 -10.48 6.11
N PRO A 377 -15.14 -9.62 6.78
CA PRO A 377 -15.37 -9.71 8.23
C PRO A 377 -15.97 -11.03 8.69
N SER A 378 -16.76 -11.71 7.85
CA SER A 378 -17.29 -13.05 8.13
C SER A 378 -16.24 -14.18 8.12
N ALA A 379 -15.01 -13.87 7.72
CA ALA A 379 -13.86 -14.78 7.72
C ALA A 379 -12.70 -14.20 8.54
N HIS A 380 -11.46 -14.32 8.07
CA HIS A 380 -10.27 -13.78 8.72
C HIS A 380 -9.19 -13.45 7.68
N PRO A 381 -8.23 -12.56 8.02
CA PRO A 381 -7.13 -12.23 7.10
C PRO A 381 -6.19 -13.39 6.85
N TYR A 382 -5.46 -13.30 5.71
CA TYR A 382 -4.35 -14.18 5.37
C TYR A 382 -3.11 -13.38 5.01
N VAL A 383 -1.93 -13.89 5.37
CA VAL A 383 -0.63 -13.25 5.10
C VAL A 383 0.17 -14.08 4.11
N LEU A 384 0.67 -13.44 3.06
CA LEU A 384 1.65 -14.01 2.13
C LEU A 384 3.01 -13.39 2.37
N LEU A 385 4.04 -14.24 2.46
CA LEU A 385 5.44 -13.86 2.59
C LEU A 385 6.30 -14.67 1.62
N ASN A 386 7.52 -14.17 1.36
CA ASN A 386 8.59 -14.92 0.72
C ASN A 386 9.80 -14.93 1.67
N TYR A 387 9.73 -15.73 2.73
CA TYR A 387 10.67 -15.74 3.84
C TYR A 387 11.97 -16.47 3.50
N MET A 388 13.11 -15.77 3.59
CA MET A 388 14.46 -16.27 3.32
C MET A 388 15.38 -16.23 4.55
N GLY A 389 14.86 -15.81 5.70
CA GLY A 389 15.60 -15.78 6.96
C GLY A 389 16.49 -14.55 7.16
N ARG A 390 16.29 -13.48 6.43
CA ARG A 390 17.03 -12.24 6.62
C ARG A 390 16.38 -11.39 7.74
N PRO A 391 17.13 -10.49 8.42
CA PRO A 391 16.53 -9.54 9.36
C PRO A 391 15.38 -8.73 8.75
N ARG A 392 15.49 -8.33 7.48
CA ARG A 392 14.43 -7.67 6.74
C ARG A 392 13.16 -8.53 6.64
N ASP A 393 13.30 -9.83 6.43
CA ASP A 393 12.14 -10.73 6.28
C ASP A 393 11.37 -10.86 7.61
N VAL A 394 12.06 -10.73 8.75
CA VAL A 394 11.42 -10.67 10.08
C VAL A 394 10.65 -9.35 10.26
N MET A 395 11.19 -8.24 9.77
CA MET A 395 10.48 -6.96 9.78
C MET A 395 9.27 -6.99 8.86
N THR A 396 9.40 -7.59 7.66
CA THR A 396 8.26 -7.80 6.74
C THR A 396 7.18 -8.68 7.39
N LEU A 397 7.56 -9.77 8.08
CA LEU A 397 6.60 -10.58 8.85
C LEU A 397 5.86 -9.73 9.90
N ALA A 398 6.56 -8.91 10.65
CA ALA A 398 5.95 -8.02 11.63
C ALA A 398 5.04 -6.97 10.97
N HIS A 399 5.44 -6.44 9.82
CA HIS A 399 4.65 -5.50 9.03
C HIS A 399 3.30 -6.13 8.62
N GLU A 400 3.34 -7.27 7.94
CA GLU A 400 2.12 -7.93 7.45
C GLU A 400 1.22 -8.44 8.59
N LEU A 401 1.83 -8.93 9.68
CA LEU A 401 1.06 -9.27 10.89
C LEU A 401 0.41 -8.05 11.54
N GLY A 402 1.04 -6.87 11.47
CA GLY A 402 0.43 -5.62 11.92
C GLY A 402 -0.85 -5.30 11.16
N HIS A 403 -0.84 -5.39 9.83
CA HIS A 403 -2.05 -5.31 9.01
C HIS A 403 -3.08 -6.36 9.42
N GLY A 404 -2.66 -7.62 9.58
CA GLY A 404 -3.55 -8.70 9.99
C GLY A 404 -4.21 -8.44 11.34
N VAL A 405 -3.47 -7.96 12.33
CA VAL A 405 -4.01 -7.56 13.65
C VAL A 405 -5.04 -6.44 13.50
N HIS A 406 -4.74 -5.40 12.72
CA HIS A 406 -5.66 -4.30 12.45
C HIS A 406 -6.97 -4.81 11.83
N GLN A 407 -6.87 -5.62 10.79
CA GLN A 407 -8.01 -6.21 10.08
C GLN A 407 -8.90 -7.06 11.01
N VAL A 408 -8.29 -7.88 11.88
CA VAL A 408 -9.02 -8.67 12.88
C VAL A 408 -9.74 -7.79 13.90
N LEU A 409 -9.08 -6.72 14.37
CA LEU A 409 -9.67 -5.81 15.35
C LEU A 409 -10.81 -4.96 14.77
N ALA A 410 -10.71 -4.57 13.50
CA ALA A 410 -11.71 -3.77 12.80
C ALA A 410 -12.91 -4.60 12.30
N ALA A 411 -12.76 -5.92 12.10
CA ALA A 411 -13.79 -6.80 11.54
C ALA A 411 -15.19 -6.68 12.19
N PRO A 412 -15.34 -6.46 13.53
CA PRO A 412 -16.66 -6.30 14.12
C PRO A 412 -17.49 -5.12 13.60
N ASN A 413 -16.88 -4.17 12.86
CA ASN A 413 -17.61 -3.04 12.26
C ASN A 413 -18.40 -3.42 10.99
N GLY A 414 -18.26 -4.67 10.49
CA GLY A 414 -18.94 -5.12 9.25
C GLY A 414 -18.17 -4.78 7.96
N ALA A 415 -18.68 -5.26 6.83
CA ALA A 415 -17.97 -5.19 5.55
C ALA A 415 -17.79 -3.74 5.05
N LEU A 416 -18.75 -2.86 5.34
CA LEU A 416 -18.71 -1.47 4.87
C LEU A 416 -17.83 -0.56 5.75
N MET A 417 -17.61 -0.89 7.02
CA MET A 417 -16.93 -0.02 7.97
C MET A 417 -15.65 -0.60 8.58
N ALA A 418 -15.36 -1.89 8.37
CA ALA A 418 -14.08 -2.48 8.75
C ALA A 418 -12.90 -1.96 7.90
N PRO A 419 -13.05 -1.72 6.57
CA PRO A 419 -11.95 -1.20 5.77
C PRO A 419 -11.47 0.16 6.27
N THR A 420 -10.14 0.26 6.45
CA THR A 420 -9.50 1.48 6.95
C THR A 420 -9.01 2.32 5.77
N PRO A 421 -9.16 3.66 5.79
CA PRO A 421 -8.59 4.53 4.78
C PRO A 421 -7.09 4.32 4.61
N LEU A 422 -6.57 4.46 3.37
CA LEU A 422 -5.17 4.23 3.05
C LEU A 422 -4.19 5.05 3.91
N THR A 423 -4.57 6.27 4.28
CA THR A 423 -3.78 7.12 5.19
C THR A 423 -3.58 6.55 6.59
N LEU A 424 -4.47 5.66 7.02
CA LEU A 424 -4.44 5.00 8.32
C LEU A 424 -4.11 3.50 8.23
N ALA A 425 -4.07 2.93 7.03
CA ALA A 425 -3.87 1.49 6.82
C ALA A 425 -2.51 1.02 7.38
N GLU A 426 -1.47 1.86 7.27
CA GLU A 426 -0.12 1.54 7.74
C GLU A 426 0.05 1.70 9.27
N THR A 427 -0.98 2.13 9.99
CA THR A 427 -0.87 2.44 11.42
C THR A 427 -0.37 1.24 12.23
N ALA A 428 -0.90 0.06 11.99
CA ALA A 428 -0.50 -1.14 12.73
C ALA A 428 0.75 -1.82 12.17
N SER A 429 0.91 -1.81 10.85
CA SER A 429 2.02 -2.49 10.15
C SER A 429 3.37 -1.84 10.47
N VAL A 430 3.51 -0.55 10.24
CA VAL A 430 4.75 0.20 10.51
C VAL A 430 5.05 0.28 12.00
N PHE A 431 4.01 0.38 12.85
CA PHE A 431 4.19 0.36 14.32
C PHE A 431 4.72 -1.00 14.80
N GLY A 432 4.12 -2.10 14.35
CA GLY A 432 4.57 -3.46 14.67
C GLY A 432 5.99 -3.74 14.13
N GLU A 433 6.29 -3.24 12.94
CA GLU A 433 7.63 -3.28 12.38
C GLU A 433 8.65 -2.52 13.23
N MET A 434 8.32 -1.31 13.72
CA MET A 434 9.21 -0.52 14.58
C MET A 434 9.46 -1.20 15.92
N LEU A 435 8.43 -1.76 16.57
CA LEU A 435 8.59 -2.55 17.81
C LEU A 435 9.55 -3.72 17.60
N THR A 436 9.38 -4.46 16.50
CA THR A 436 10.20 -5.61 16.15
C THR A 436 11.63 -5.19 15.79
N PHE A 437 11.79 -4.09 15.05
CA PHE A 437 13.11 -3.53 14.72
C PHE A 437 13.89 -3.16 15.99
N ARG A 438 13.27 -2.47 16.93
CA ARG A 438 13.91 -2.09 18.22
C ARG A 438 14.30 -3.33 19.03
N LYS A 439 13.48 -4.37 19.04
CA LYS A 439 13.80 -5.65 19.69
C LYS A 439 15.00 -6.34 19.04
N LEU A 440 14.99 -6.50 17.72
CA LEU A 440 16.09 -7.09 16.97
C LEU A 440 17.40 -6.30 17.18
N LEU A 441 17.32 -4.99 17.18
CA LEU A 441 18.47 -4.10 17.40
C LEU A 441 19.02 -4.28 18.82
N ALA A 442 18.18 -4.39 19.84
CA ALA A 442 18.59 -4.62 21.22
C ALA A 442 19.28 -5.98 21.39
N ASP A 443 18.78 -7.03 20.73
CA ASP A 443 19.34 -8.39 20.78
C ASP A 443 20.63 -8.55 19.95
N THR A 444 20.98 -7.57 19.11
CA THR A 444 22.17 -7.63 18.26
C THR A 444 23.37 -6.99 18.95
N THR A 445 24.35 -7.79 19.39
CA THR A 445 25.56 -7.35 20.08
C THR A 445 26.68 -6.92 19.13
N ASP A 446 26.73 -7.48 17.91
CA ASP A 446 27.75 -7.14 16.92
C ASP A 446 27.55 -5.72 16.38
N LYS A 447 28.55 -4.84 16.59
CA LYS A 447 28.50 -3.43 16.19
C LYS A 447 28.30 -3.22 14.68
N LYS A 448 28.90 -4.09 13.85
CA LYS A 448 28.78 -3.96 12.38
C LYS A 448 27.40 -4.33 11.91
N GLN A 449 26.82 -5.39 12.50
CA GLN A 449 25.43 -5.78 12.21
C GLN A 449 24.44 -4.72 12.68
N ARG A 450 24.61 -4.16 13.91
CA ARG A 450 23.79 -3.05 14.40
C ARG A 450 23.82 -1.85 13.47
N LYS A 451 25.02 -1.44 13.03
CA LYS A 451 25.20 -0.33 12.07
C LYS A 451 24.47 -0.61 10.76
N ALA A 452 24.61 -1.83 10.22
CA ALA A 452 23.94 -2.20 8.97
C ALA A 452 22.41 -2.22 9.11
N MET A 453 21.89 -2.69 10.24
CA MET A 453 20.44 -2.70 10.50
C MET A 453 19.90 -1.27 10.63
N LEU A 454 20.56 -0.40 11.37
CA LEU A 454 20.20 1.02 11.49
C LEU A 454 20.24 1.73 10.13
N ALA A 455 21.30 1.52 9.36
CA ALA A 455 21.45 2.12 8.05
C ALA A 455 20.35 1.64 7.08
N ALA A 456 20.02 0.35 7.09
CA ALA A 456 18.95 -0.20 6.27
C ALA A 456 17.58 0.39 6.66
N LYS A 457 17.28 0.53 7.96
CA LYS A 457 16.03 1.13 8.44
C LYS A 457 15.94 2.61 8.05
N VAL A 458 17.01 3.38 8.20
CA VAL A 458 17.05 4.79 7.77
C VAL A 458 16.83 4.91 6.26
N GLU A 459 17.46 4.04 5.45
CA GLU A 459 17.28 4.03 4.00
C GLU A 459 15.83 3.72 3.61
N ASP A 460 15.21 2.76 4.28
CA ASP A 460 13.83 2.39 4.07
C ASP A 460 12.90 3.57 4.36
N MET A 461 13.05 4.21 5.52
CA MET A 461 12.27 5.39 5.88
C MET A 461 12.51 6.59 4.94
N ILE A 462 13.74 6.83 4.50
CA ILE A 462 14.05 7.87 3.49
C ILE A 462 13.37 7.55 2.16
N ASN A 463 13.36 6.28 1.75
CA ASN A 463 12.68 5.88 0.52
C ASN A 463 11.14 5.97 0.64
N THR A 464 10.59 5.73 1.83
CA THR A 464 9.15 5.81 2.09
C THR A 464 8.68 7.26 2.31
N VAL A 465 9.47 8.11 2.93
CA VAL A 465 9.06 9.49 3.25
C VAL A 465 9.62 10.48 2.23
N VAL A 466 10.94 10.64 2.18
CA VAL A 466 11.58 11.68 1.35
C VAL A 466 11.36 11.44 -0.14
N ARG A 467 11.58 10.21 -0.60
CA ARG A 467 11.40 9.85 -2.02
C ARG A 467 9.96 9.99 -2.47
N GLN A 468 9.00 9.57 -1.66
CA GLN A 468 7.59 9.61 -2.06
C GLN A 468 7.06 11.05 -2.10
N ILE A 469 7.49 11.91 -1.19
CA ILE A 469 7.15 13.35 -1.26
C ILE A 469 7.84 14.04 -2.45
N ALA A 470 9.06 13.65 -2.80
CA ALA A 470 9.70 14.12 -4.04
C ALA A 470 8.91 13.67 -5.28
N PHE A 471 8.40 12.44 -5.31
CA PHE A 471 7.54 11.94 -6.39
C PHE A 471 6.23 12.71 -6.47
N TYR A 472 5.55 12.91 -5.35
CA TYR A 472 4.34 13.75 -5.29
C TYR A 472 4.59 15.17 -5.80
N THR A 473 5.71 15.78 -5.39
CA THR A 473 6.11 17.11 -5.85
C THR A 473 6.36 17.14 -7.36
N PHE A 474 6.95 16.08 -7.92
CA PHE A 474 7.13 15.92 -9.35
C PHE A 474 5.78 15.82 -10.09
N GLU A 475 4.86 14.99 -9.61
CA GLU A 475 3.52 14.87 -10.19
C GLU A 475 2.78 16.22 -10.19
N ARG A 476 2.81 16.94 -9.06
CA ARG A 476 2.21 18.27 -8.99
C ARG A 476 2.75 19.25 -10.02
N LYS A 477 4.08 19.25 -10.23
CA LYS A 477 4.72 20.08 -11.26
C LYS A 477 4.30 19.67 -12.67
N VAL A 478 4.36 18.38 -13.00
CA VAL A 478 4.00 17.87 -14.31
C VAL A 478 2.53 18.13 -14.64
N HIS A 479 1.61 17.75 -13.75
CA HIS A 479 0.18 17.96 -13.97
C HIS A 479 -0.19 19.45 -13.97
N GLY A 480 0.45 20.26 -13.12
CA GLY A 480 0.24 21.71 -13.06
C GLY A 480 0.66 22.40 -14.38
N GLU A 481 1.88 22.14 -14.84
CA GLU A 481 2.39 22.74 -16.08
C GLU A 481 1.63 22.20 -17.32
N ARG A 482 1.21 20.93 -17.31
CA ARG A 482 0.42 20.33 -18.40
C ARG A 482 -0.93 21.02 -18.64
N ARG A 483 -1.52 21.67 -17.62
CA ARG A 483 -2.74 22.48 -17.79
C ARG A 483 -2.54 23.63 -18.78
N SER A 484 -1.32 24.17 -18.86
CA SER A 484 -0.97 25.28 -19.77
C SER A 484 -0.53 24.83 -21.16
N GLY A 485 -0.27 23.55 -21.37
CA GLY A 485 0.17 23.02 -22.68
C GLY A 485 0.85 21.66 -22.57
N GLU A 486 1.16 21.06 -23.72
CA GLU A 486 1.90 19.80 -23.78
C GLU A 486 3.36 20.01 -23.38
N LEU A 487 3.90 19.10 -22.56
CA LEU A 487 5.28 19.15 -22.08
C LEU A 487 6.20 18.37 -23.01
N THR A 488 7.35 18.94 -23.38
CA THR A 488 8.39 18.19 -24.04
C THR A 488 9.01 17.15 -23.10
N ALA A 489 9.59 16.10 -23.66
CA ALA A 489 10.31 15.10 -22.85
C ALA A 489 11.45 15.74 -22.03
N ASP A 490 12.16 16.70 -22.62
CA ASP A 490 13.24 17.44 -21.92
C ASP A 490 12.70 18.25 -20.74
N LYS A 491 11.50 18.86 -20.89
CA LYS A 491 10.86 19.59 -19.79
C LYS A 491 10.47 18.67 -18.64
N ILE A 492 9.95 17.48 -18.93
CA ILE A 492 9.65 16.48 -17.90
C ILE A 492 10.94 16.02 -17.19
N CYS A 493 12.02 15.79 -17.95
CA CYS A 493 13.34 15.48 -17.40
C CYS A 493 13.88 16.60 -16.49
N GLU A 494 13.72 17.87 -16.88
CA GLU A 494 14.12 19.05 -16.07
C GLU A 494 13.35 19.08 -14.74
N LEU A 495 12.03 18.88 -14.78
CA LEU A 495 11.18 18.84 -13.58
C LEU A 495 11.61 17.70 -12.65
N TRP A 496 11.87 16.51 -13.22
CA TRP A 496 12.40 15.39 -12.45
C TRP A 496 13.71 15.71 -11.76
N MET A 497 14.69 16.23 -12.51
CA MET A 497 16.00 16.57 -11.95
C MET A 497 15.93 17.65 -10.88
N SER A 498 15.01 18.60 -11.01
CA SER A 498 14.83 19.66 -10.00
C SER A 498 14.40 19.08 -8.65
N VAL A 499 13.41 18.17 -8.64
CA VAL A 499 12.91 17.57 -7.38
C VAL A 499 13.88 16.53 -6.81
N GLN A 500 14.59 15.79 -7.67
CA GLN A 500 15.58 14.81 -7.21
C GLN A 500 16.81 15.51 -6.59
N SER A 501 17.27 16.60 -7.19
CA SER A 501 18.40 17.38 -6.64
C SER A 501 18.04 17.99 -5.29
N GLU A 502 16.81 18.52 -5.14
CA GLU A 502 16.31 19.07 -3.88
C GLU A 502 16.25 18.00 -2.78
N SER A 503 15.63 16.87 -3.06
CA SER A 503 15.36 15.83 -2.05
C SER A 503 16.58 15.01 -1.66
N LEU A 504 17.49 14.71 -2.58
CA LEU A 504 18.66 13.86 -2.35
C LEU A 504 19.87 14.66 -1.83
N GLY A 505 19.96 15.94 -2.16
CA GLY A 505 20.97 16.86 -1.67
C GLY A 505 22.36 16.71 -2.29
N PRO A 506 23.32 17.51 -1.84
CA PRO A 506 24.62 17.69 -2.51
C PRO A 506 25.55 16.48 -2.40
N ALA A 507 25.30 15.56 -1.47
CA ALA A 507 26.11 14.35 -1.31
C ALA A 507 25.83 13.28 -2.38
N ILE A 508 24.70 13.40 -3.10
CA ILE A 508 24.39 12.53 -4.25
C ILE A 508 24.85 13.21 -5.54
N GLU A 509 25.51 12.45 -6.39
CA GLU A 509 25.87 12.89 -7.73
C GLU A 509 24.92 12.26 -8.75
N LEU A 510 24.02 13.06 -9.30
CA LEU A 510 23.10 12.66 -10.36
C LEU A 510 23.88 12.64 -11.68
N LYS A 511 24.28 11.45 -12.12
CA LYS A 511 25.03 11.25 -13.37
C LYS A 511 24.11 11.37 -14.59
N PRO A 512 24.66 11.74 -15.77
CA PRO A 512 23.88 11.77 -17.01
C PRO A 512 23.09 10.48 -17.24
N GLY A 513 21.87 10.63 -17.69
CA GLY A 513 20.90 9.54 -17.88
C GLY A 513 19.90 9.39 -16.72
N TYR A 514 20.21 9.91 -15.51
CA TYR A 514 19.26 9.86 -14.39
C TYR A 514 18.01 10.73 -14.63
N GLU A 515 18.10 11.70 -15.51
CA GLU A 515 17.00 12.56 -15.94
C GLU A 515 15.83 11.78 -16.55
N THR A 516 16.07 10.52 -16.98
CA THR A 516 15.04 9.67 -17.60
C THR A 516 14.34 8.71 -16.61
N PHE A 517 14.75 8.67 -15.34
CA PHE A 517 14.27 7.67 -14.36
C PHE A 517 12.84 7.90 -13.85
N TRP A 518 12.17 8.96 -14.26
CA TRP A 518 10.72 9.10 -14.04
C TRP A 518 9.91 8.14 -14.91
N ALA A 519 10.46 7.72 -16.06
CA ALA A 519 9.75 6.98 -17.10
C ALA A 519 9.26 5.58 -16.67
N TYR A 520 9.86 4.97 -15.63
CA TYR A 520 9.49 3.63 -15.20
C TYR A 520 8.62 3.58 -13.94
N ILE A 521 8.25 4.72 -13.37
CA ILE A 521 7.50 4.76 -12.10
C ILE A 521 6.01 4.49 -12.37
N PRO A 522 5.49 3.30 -12.00
CA PRO A 522 4.13 2.93 -12.36
C PRO A 522 3.07 3.78 -11.65
N HIS A 523 3.36 4.32 -10.47
CA HIS A 523 2.44 5.18 -9.73
C HIS A 523 2.01 6.42 -10.52
N PHE A 524 2.91 7.02 -11.30
CA PHE A 524 2.59 8.20 -12.11
C PHE A 524 1.58 7.93 -13.22
N VAL A 525 1.42 6.65 -13.58
CA VAL A 525 0.53 6.18 -14.64
C VAL A 525 -0.76 5.59 -14.06
N HIS A 526 -0.64 4.63 -13.13
CA HIS A 526 -1.77 3.89 -12.60
C HIS A 526 -2.51 4.59 -11.45
N SER A 527 -1.82 5.40 -10.67
CA SER A 527 -2.38 5.96 -9.43
C SER A 527 -1.82 7.36 -9.16
N PRO A 528 -2.14 8.36 -10.00
CA PRO A 528 -1.61 9.71 -9.82
C PRO A 528 -1.85 10.24 -8.42
N PHE A 529 -0.84 10.92 -7.88
CA PHE A 529 -0.83 11.52 -6.54
C PHE A 529 -0.99 10.55 -5.36
N TYR A 530 -0.97 9.23 -5.60
CA TYR A 530 -1.10 8.24 -4.53
C TYR A 530 0.07 8.25 -3.55
N VAL A 531 1.27 8.53 -4.05
CA VAL A 531 2.55 8.27 -3.37
C VAL A 531 2.72 9.00 -2.03
N TYR A 532 2.06 10.14 -1.79
CA TYR A 532 2.13 10.79 -0.48
C TYR A 532 1.54 9.95 0.65
N ALA A 533 0.62 9.03 0.34
CA ALA A 533 -0.01 8.16 1.34
C ALA A 533 1.03 7.29 2.08
N TYR A 534 2.10 6.88 1.40
CA TYR A 534 3.21 6.17 2.04
C TYR A 534 3.92 7.03 3.09
N ALA A 535 4.27 8.27 2.72
CA ALA A 535 4.90 9.20 3.65
C ALA A 535 3.96 9.59 4.79
N PHE A 536 2.66 9.73 4.49
CA PHE A 536 1.62 10.00 5.48
C PHE A 536 1.58 8.91 6.54
N GLY A 537 1.43 7.65 6.12
CA GLY A 537 1.37 6.50 7.02
C GLY A 537 2.64 6.35 7.87
N ASP A 538 3.82 6.41 7.26
CA ASP A 538 5.10 6.28 7.98
C ASP A 538 5.30 7.41 9.01
N CYS A 539 5.07 8.68 8.62
CA CYS A 539 5.22 9.82 9.53
C CYS A 539 4.18 9.82 10.65
N LEU A 540 2.92 9.45 10.34
CA LEU A 540 1.87 9.31 11.36
C LEU A 540 2.26 8.29 12.41
N VAL A 541 2.69 7.11 11.97
CA VAL A 541 3.09 6.03 12.87
C VAL A 541 4.31 6.41 13.70
N ASN A 542 5.30 7.05 13.10
CA ASN A 542 6.47 7.53 13.83
C ASN A 542 6.11 8.60 14.86
N SER A 543 5.11 9.46 14.57
CA SER A 543 4.58 10.42 15.55
C SER A 543 3.89 9.72 16.72
N LEU A 544 3.06 8.70 16.44
CA LEU A 544 2.46 7.85 17.48
C LEU A 544 3.53 7.12 18.29
N TYR A 545 4.57 6.60 17.64
CA TYR A 545 5.67 5.93 18.31
C TYR A 545 6.45 6.89 19.24
N ALA A 546 6.69 8.12 18.80
CA ALA A 546 7.33 9.15 19.62
C ALA A 546 6.48 9.53 20.86
N VAL A 547 5.15 9.46 20.77
CA VAL A 547 4.24 9.62 21.93
C VAL A 547 4.33 8.39 22.84
N TYR A 548 4.34 7.19 22.27
CA TYR A 548 4.49 5.94 23.01
C TYR A 548 5.76 5.92 23.88
N GLU A 549 6.92 6.27 23.31
CA GLU A 549 8.20 6.30 24.04
C GLU A 549 8.18 7.26 25.27
N LYS A 550 7.31 8.26 25.25
CA LYS A 550 7.18 9.25 26.33
C LYS A 550 6.00 8.98 27.27
N SER A 551 5.14 8.02 26.94
CA SER A 551 3.90 7.75 27.68
C SER A 551 4.17 6.97 28.97
N ALA A 552 3.57 7.41 30.08
CA ALA A 552 3.66 6.72 31.36
C ALA A 552 2.70 5.51 31.50
N GLY A 553 1.79 5.30 30.55
CA GLY A 553 0.80 4.22 30.53
C GLY A 553 -0.46 4.55 29.74
N GLY A 554 -1.34 3.57 29.53
CA GLY A 554 -2.62 3.72 28.84
C GLY A 554 -2.52 4.00 27.31
N PHE A 555 -1.31 3.98 26.74
CA PHE A 555 -1.14 4.18 25.30
C PHE A 555 -1.65 2.97 24.51
N ALA A 556 -1.32 1.76 24.94
CA ALA A 556 -1.67 0.54 24.23
C ALA A 556 -3.19 0.36 24.10
N GLU A 557 -3.95 0.67 25.16
CA GLU A 557 -5.41 0.60 25.16
C GLU A 557 -6.02 1.59 24.16
N ARG A 558 -5.56 2.85 24.17
CA ARG A 558 -6.02 3.87 23.21
C ARG A 558 -5.66 3.47 21.78
N TYR A 559 -4.48 2.90 21.60
CA TYR A 559 -4.00 2.46 20.29
C TYR A 559 -4.83 1.29 19.73
N LEU A 560 -5.13 0.27 20.55
CA LEU A 560 -6.01 -0.82 20.14
C LEU A 560 -7.44 -0.34 19.87
N ALA A 561 -7.96 0.62 20.64
CA ALA A 561 -9.25 1.24 20.36
C ALA A 561 -9.26 1.98 19.03
N MET A 562 -8.16 2.67 18.67
CA MET A 562 -7.99 3.31 17.37
C MET A 562 -8.01 2.28 16.23
N LEU A 563 -7.28 1.16 16.35
CA LEU A 563 -7.28 0.10 15.34
C LEU A 563 -8.67 -0.56 15.20
N SER A 564 -9.37 -0.77 16.34
CA SER A 564 -10.71 -1.37 16.33
C SER A 564 -11.77 -0.48 15.69
N ALA A 565 -11.51 0.80 15.52
CA ALA A 565 -12.46 1.72 14.89
C ALA A 565 -12.60 1.48 13.37
N GLY A 566 -11.61 0.87 12.71
CA GLY A 566 -11.67 0.68 11.26
C GLY A 566 -11.92 1.98 10.50
N GLY A 567 -12.92 2.00 9.63
CA GLY A 567 -13.37 3.17 8.88
C GLY A 567 -14.48 4.00 9.55
N THR A 568 -14.80 3.74 10.83
CA THR A 568 -15.93 4.41 11.51
C THR A 568 -15.64 5.82 12.01
N LYS A 569 -14.37 6.26 11.97
CA LYS A 569 -13.94 7.56 12.50
C LYS A 569 -12.99 8.27 11.55
N HIS A 570 -13.06 9.58 11.58
CA HIS A 570 -12.12 10.43 10.88
C HIS A 570 -10.74 10.44 11.57
N HIS A 571 -9.66 10.67 10.81
CA HIS A 571 -8.30 10.66 11.36
C HIS A 571 -8.12 11.64 12.53
N SER A 572 -8.80 12.80 12.51
CA SER A 572 -8.74 13.77 13.60
C SER A 572 -9.30 13.22 14.93
N GLU A 573 -10.41 12.47 14.88
CA GLU A 573 -10.99 11.82 16.04
C GLU A 573 -10.11 10.69 16.58
N LEU A 574 -9.45 9.96 15.67
CA LEU A 574 -8.55 8.86 16.01
C LEU A 574 -7.24 9.35 16.65
N LEU A 575 -6.75 10.53 16.25
CA LEU A 575 -5.50 11.11 16.75
C LEU A 575 -5.68 11.95 18.03
N ALA A 576 -6.88 12.52 18.24
CA ALA A 576 -7.18 13.37 19.40
C ALA A 576 -6.85 12.71 20.78
N PRO A 577 -7.13 11.41 21.01
CA PRO A 577 -6.78 10.76 22.29
C PRO A 577 -5.27 10.72 22.58
N PHE A 578 -4.42 10.94 21.58
CA PHE A 578 -2.96 10.99 21.72
C PHE A 578 -2.44 12.43 21.81
N GLY A 579 -3.35 13.44 21.78
CA GLY A 579 -2.98 14.85 21.74
C GLY A 579 -2.34 15.27 20.41
N LEU A 580 -2.69 14.58 19.32
CA LEU A 580 -2.14 14.77 17.99
C LEU A 580 -3.18 15.36 17.02
N ASP A 581 -2.73 16.26 16.14
CA ASP A 581 -3.52 16.83 15.05
C ASP A 581 -2.67 16.85 13.78
N ALA A 582 -3.09 16.15 12.75
CA ALA A 582 -2.36 16.06 11.48
C ALA A 582 -2.30 17.39 10.69
N ARG A 583 -3.11 18.38 11.06
CA ARG A 583 -3.05 19.76 10.51
C ARG A 583 -1.92 20.58 11.12
N ASP A 584 -1.42 20.21 12.32
CA ASP A 584 -0.30 20.90 12.97
C ASP A 584 1.03 20.42 12.35
N PRO A 585 1.85 21.30 11.76
CA PRO A 585 3.17 20.93 11.26
C PRO A 585 4.06 20.23 12.31
N LYS A 586 3.91 20.54 13.59
CA LYS A 586 4.65 19.90 14.69
C LYS A 586 4.35 18.40 14.82
N PHE A 587 3.17 17.96 14.42
CA PHE A 587 2.83 16.56 14.35
C PHE A 587 3.78 15.79 13.42
N TRP A 588 3.99 16.34 12.21
CA TRP A 588 4.88 15.75 11.21
C TRP A 588 6.34 15.82 11.64
N ASP A 589 6.76 16.92 12.28
CA ASP A 589 8.10 17.05 12.84
C ASP A 589 8.38 15.95 13.89
N GLY A 590 7.40 15.56 14.69
CA GLY A 590 7.50 14.44 15.64
C GLY A 590 7.95 13.15 14.96
N GLY A 591 7.25 12.76 13.88
CA GLY A 591 7.58 11.57 13.09
C GLY A 591 8.93 11.67 12.38
N LEU A 592 9.23 12.82 11.79
CA LEU A 592 10.50 13.06 11.08
C LEU A 592 11.70 13.03 12.03
N ASN A 593 11.54 13.46 13.28
CA ASN A 593 12.59 13.39 14.29
C ASN A 593 12.93 11.96 14.70
N VAL A 594 12.04 10.99 14.56
CA VAL A 594 12.38 9.56 14.75
C VAL A 594 13.47 9.14 13.76
N ILE A 595 13.33 9.54 12.48
CA ILE A 595 14.33 9.25 11.44
C ILE A 595 15.65 9.96 11.77
N ALA A 596 15.58 11.25 12.16
CA ALA A 596 16.76 12.01 12.52
C ALA A 596 17.53 11.39 13.70
N ASN A 597 16.81 10.90 14.71
CA ASN A 597 17.41 10.21 15.87
C ASN A 597 18.13 8.91 15.48
N LEU A 598 17.59 8.14 14.52
CA LEU A 598 18.30 6.96 13.99
C LEU A 598 19.59 7.34 13.26
N ILE A 599 19.59 8.48 12.56
CA ILE A 599 20.81 9.02 11.93
C ILE A 599 21.82 9.46 13.02
N ASP A 600 21.35 10.08 14.13
CA ASP A 600 22.22 10.42 15.27
C ASP A 600 22.87 9.18 15.89
N GLU A 601 22.11 8.08 16.03
CA GLU A 601 22.65 6.80 16.49
C GLU A 601 23.77 6.30 15.58
N LEU A 602 23.57 6.38 14.25
CA LEU A 602 24.58 6.00 13.27
C LEU A 602 25.85 6.86 13.35
N GLU A 603 25.70 8.17 13.50
CA GLU A 603 26.86 9.09 13.63
C GLU A 603 27.66 8.84 14.92
N LYS A 604 26.97 8.58 16.05
CA LYS A 604 27.64 8.21 17.31
C LYS A 604 28.46 6.92 17.20
N MET A 605 28.07 6.00 16.31
CA MET A 605 28.82 4.77 16.05
C MET A 605 30.12 5.00 15.24
N GLU A 606 30.25 6.16 14.59
CA GLU A 606 31.45 6.55 13.83
C GLU A 606 32.55 7.14 14.75
N VAL A 607 32.14 7.80 15.82
CA VAL A 607 33.06 8.54 16.74
C VAL A 607 33.76 7.59 17.73
N ARG A 608 33.30 6.36 17.84
CA ARG A 608 33.85 5.31 18.73
C ARG A 608 34.51 4.19 17.95
#